data_ab2d5bac16a421ac92cdda0bbd2de162
#
_entry.id   ab2d5bac16a421ac92cdda0bbd2de162
#
_cell.length_a   1.000
_cell.length_b   1.000
_cell.length_c   1.000
_cell.angle_alpha   90.00
_cell.angle_beta   90.00
_cell.angle_gamma   90.00
#
_symmetry.space_group_name_H-M   'P 1'
#
loop_
_entity.id
_entity.type
_entity.pdbx_description
1 polymer ?
#
loop_
_entity_poly.entity_id
_entity_poly.type
_entity_poly.pdbx_seq_one_letter_code
_entity_poly.pdbx_strand_id
1 'polypeptide(L)'
;MNINYIKKTARIDKRIIYRKFKKKIIDRIIDKFYKLRDKNFSTYSLDYISFLEIDYSKTIEYDKIFYFDYENYRDLKFIDNCLNHKFKVLSNELLSVNSNAEFNSIQSKFNKKLIPFSTKCFNKITNEYEQIDWQKDYNSDYRWEFNWFKNISYGNNSGHDIKVPWEIGRMQHLPILALEFNLSQSNAVLIEIRNQMFDFMASNPPNFGVQWICSMDIGIRLVNILFALLTLKGDNLFTIDEIELIDSFLYDHFSHIKENIEYSEGLRGNHYFSNLCSILIYLVYTKESDVRTSLIERYKSLLEKELDYQFNKDGSNFEGSSRYHLFTFQMLITVDIILMENGFEKLNQQKLQNISSFSSLLLEYGFVPQIGDNDSGFYWKLNNSEKFTYQSLIKIISNKYNYKKQDNFMNFGLLRRKTNNYDLIFKCGKLGQKGKGGHDHNDNLSYNLYCGMEPFVVDIGTYCYTSNFELRNKYRSTASHNVIWINDCEQNSFSSTNNDDMFWLETNHQNSRIDSDKEKFISGTIDYCGKPYTREIELNSNIITVSDKYNSNIDKEINIYLFPNIKVEAVEKNVYKLFNEQNILFFETNAQKIKLENYEFSPAYGVKLGAFKIVLTSSENLIIHKYRDSIES
;
A
#
# COMPACT_ATOMS: atom_id res chain seq x y z
N MET A 1 0.00 31.64 -16.88
CA MET A 1 -0.83 31.55 -15.67
C MET A 1 -2.28 31.40 -16.12
N ASN A 2 -2.90 30.24 -15.91
CA ASN A 2 -4.16 29.85 -16.54
C ASN A 2 -5.35 30.56 -15.83
N ILE A 3 -6.25 31.18 -16.58
CA ILE A 3 -7.41 31.96 -16.07
C ILE A 3 -8.31 31.11 -15.15
N ASN A 4 -8.36 29.81 -15.36
CA ASN A 4 -9.08 28.86 -14.48
C ASN A 4 -8.43 28.69 -13.10
N TYR A 5 -7.13 28.85 -13.00
CA TYR A 5 -6.42 28.85 -11.70
C TYR A 5 -6.79 30.09 -10.87
N ILE A 6 -6.93 31.24 -11.54
CA ILE A 6 -7.31 32.50 -10.89
C ILE A 6 -8.76 32.48 -10.40
N LYS A 7 -9.69 31.82 -11.13
CA LYS A 7 -11.09 31.66 -10.70
C LYS A 7 -11.25 30.69 -9.53
N LYS A 8 -10.44 29.63 -9.45
CA LYS A 8 -10.39 28.70 -8.30
C LYS A 8 -9.82 29.37 -7.03
N THR A 9 -8.88 30.31 -7.18
CA THR A 9 -8.23 31.01 -6.05
C THR A 9 -9.08 32.15 -5.47
N ALA A 10 -10.08 32.66 -6.17
CA ALA A 10 -10.97 33.74 -5.68
C ALA A 10 -11.85 33.34 -4.46
N ARG A 11 -11.94 32.03 -4.14
CA ARG A 11 -12.65 31.50 -2.94
C ARG A 11 -11.71 31.13 -1.79
N ILE A 12 -10.38 31.25 -1.95
CA ILE A 12 -9.41 30.90 -0.91
C ILE A 12 -8.97 32.20 -0.22
N ASP A 13 -8.99 32.21 1.11
CA ASP A 13 -8.53 33.34 1.92
C ASP A 13 -7.09 33.74 1.46
N LYS A 14 -6.93 35.00 1.08
CA LYS A 14 -5.64 35.57 0.62
C LYS A 14 -4.50 35.29 1.61
N ARG A 15 -4.81 35.14 2.91
CA ARG A 15 -3.84 34.80 3.96
C ARG A 15 -3.30 33.37 3.79
N ILE A 16 -4.14 32.42 3.35
CA ILE A 16 -3.70 31.03 3.08
C ILE A 16 -2.80 30.99 1.86
N ILE A 17 -3.15 31.72 0.79
CA ILE A 17 -2.32 31.83 -0.42
C ILE A 17 -0.95 32.44 -0.07
N TYR A 18 -0.93 33.51 0.71
CA TYR A 18 0.29 34.19 1.13
C TYR A 18 1.17 33.25 2.00
N ARG A 19 0.57 32.50 2.95
CA ARG A 19 1.30 31.52 3.77
C ARG A 19 1.90 30.41 2.92
N LYS A 20 1.15 29.85 1.96
CA LYS A 20 1.64 28.81 1.03
C LYS A 20 2.78 29.35 0.14
N PHE A 21 2.63 30.57 -0.37
CA PHE A 21 3.67 31.21 -1.18
C PHE A 21 4.93 31.48 -0.36
N LYS A 22 4.80 32.04 0.84
CA LYS A 22 5.93 32.27 1.77
C LYS A 22 6.62 30.95 2.13
N LYS A 23 5.86 29.90 2.45
CA LYS A 23 6.38 28.55 2.71
C LYS A 23 7.18 28.04 1.51
N LYS A 24 6.63 28.11 0.29
CA LYS A 24 7.32 27.66 -0.93
C LYS A 24 8.64 28.38 -1.20
N ILE A 25 8.74 29.68 -0.85
CA ILE A 25 10.03 30.43 -0.96
C ILE A 25 11.01 29.95 0.09
N ILE A 26 10.56 29.79 1.33
CA ILE A 26 11.40 29.32 2.44
C ILE A 26 11.91 27.90 2.11
N ASP A 27 11.05 27.02 1.68
CA ASP A 27 11.41 25.63 1.31
C ASP A 27 12.48 25.63 0.20
N ARG A 28 12.34 26.49 -0.83
CA ARG A 28 13.35 26.63 -1.89
C ARG A 28 14.72 27.15 -1.38
N ILE A 29 14.73 28.04 -0.40
CA ILE A 29 15.96 28.55 0.19
C ILE A 29 16.61 27.45 1.02
N ILE A 30 15.83 26.73 1.82
CA ILE A 30 16.27 25.61 2.63
C ILE A 30 16.82 24.49 1.72
N ASP A 31 16.12 24.15 0.64
CA ASP A 31 16.57 23.14 -0.32
C ASP A 31 17.88 23.51 -0.99
N LYS A 32 18.06 24.79 -1.36
CA LYS A 32 19.35 25.28 -1.88
C LYS A 32 20.49 25.16 -0.86
N PHE A 33 20.19 25.47 0.40
CA PHE A 33 21.16 25.33 1.49
C PHE A 33 21.55 23.87 1.70
N TYR A 34 20.57 22.97 1.83
CA TYR A 34 20.81 21.54 2.00
C TYR A 34 21.55 20.94 0.79
N LYS A 35 21.18 21.32 -0.42
CA LYS A 35 21.90 20.88 -1.62
C LYS A 35 23.36 21.32 -1.63
N LEU A 36 23.66 22.55 -1.21
CA LEU A 36 25.02 23.04 -1.10
C LEU A 36 25.80 22.34 0.02
N ARG A 37 25.17 22.14 1.19
CA ARG A 37 25.70 21.33 2.29
C ARG A 37 26.10 19.95 1.80
N ASP A 38 25.13 19.20 1.26
CA ASP A 38 25.29 17.80 0.87
C ASP A 38 26.29 17.62 -0.29
N LYS A 39 26.43 18.63 -1.15
CA LYS A 39 27.44 18.64 -2.22
C LYS A 39 28.86 18.81 -1.71
N ASN A 40 29.06 19.56 -0.62
CA ASN A 40 30.38 19.98 -0.16
C ASN A 40 30.86 19.24 1.10
N PHE A 41 29.95 18.56 1.83
CA PHE A 41 30.26 17.83 3.05
C PHE A 41 29.86 16.36 2.92
N SER A 42 30.32 15.52 3.86
CA SER A 42 29.79 14.17 4.01
C SER A 42 28.35 14.24 4.47
N THR A 43 27.48 13.41 3.89
CA THR A 43 26.10 13.21 4.35
C THR A 43 25.99 12.03 5.33
N TYR A 44 27.06 11.25 5.50
CA TYR A 44 27.15 10.23 6.53
C TYR A 44 27.48 10.85 7.89
N SER A 45 26.75 10.44 8.92
CA SER A 45 26.82 11.01 10.27
C SER A 45 27.73 10.17 11.18
N LEU A 46 29.05 10.29 11.01
CA LEU A 46 30.01 9.55 11.85
C LEU A 46 30.18 10.12 13.28
N ASP A 47 29.89 11.41 13.47
CA ASP A 47 30.24 12.14 14.71
C ASP A 47 29.07 12.36 15.68
N TYR A 48 27.84 11.91 15.33
CA TYR A 48 26.62 12.19 16.11
C TYR A 48 26.03 10.97 16.86
N ILE A 49 26.76 9.86 16.90
CA ILE A 49 26.27 8.56 17.36
C ILE A 49 25.97 8.51 18.87
N SER A 50 26.61 9.37 19.68
CA SER A 50 26.60 9.28 21.15
C SER A 50 25.21 9.39 21.82
N PHE A 51 24.17 9.87 21.13
CA PHE A 51 22.87 10.12 21.74
C PHE A 51 21.73 9.17 21.33
N LEU A 52 21.87 8.44 20.22
CA LEU A 52 20.81 7.57 19.69
C LEU A 52 21.35 6.22 19.17
N GLU A 53 22.35 5.65 19.84
CA GLU A 53 22.87 4.31 19.54
C GLU A 53 21.81 3.23 19.78
N ILE A 54 21.83 2.17 18.96
CA ILE A 54 20.94 1.03 19.15
C ILE A 54 21.29 0.26 20.43
N ASP A 55 20.26 -0.16 21.13
CA ASP A 55 20.38 -1.03 22.28
C ASP A 55 20.30 -2.50 21.87
N TYR A 56 21.45 -3.07 21.51
CA TYR A 56 21.56 -4.47 21.08
C TYR A 56 21.31 -5.50 22.19
N SER A 57 21.04 -5.06 23.43
CA SER A 57 20.56 -5.98 24.49
C SER A 57 19.08 -6.33 24.30
N LYS A 58 18.35 -5.56 23.49
CA LYS A 58 16.97 -5.83 23.14
C LYS A 58 16.88 -6.80 21.97
N THR A 59 15.82 -7.60 21.95
CA THR A 59 15.57 -8.59 20.90
C THR A 59 14.16 -8.45 20.35
N ILE A 60 13.97 -8.87 19.11
CA ILE A 60 12.66 -9.00 18.47
C ILE A 60 12.34 -10.48 18.30
N GLU A 61 11.30 -10.91 19.01
CA GLU A 61 10.80 -12.28 18.97
C GLU A 61 9.53 -12.33 18.10
N TYR A 62 9.66 -12.85 16.88
CA TYR A 62 8.59 -12.85 15.88
C TYR A 62 7.37 -13.67 16.29
N ASP A 63 7.57 -14.75 17.02
CA ASP A 63 6.49 -15.57 17.57
C ASP A 63 5.65 -14.82 18.59
N LYS A 64 6.25 -13.97 19.41
CA LYS A 64 5.54 -13.15 20.41
C LYS A 64 4.91 -11.89 19.84
N ILE A 65 5.63 -11.18 18.94
CA ILE A 65 5.20 -9.90 18.38
C ILE A 65 4.21 -10.11 17.25
N PHE A 66 4.53 -11.03 16.31
CA PHE A 66 3.76 -11.23 15.09
C PHE A 66 2.96 -12.54 15.09
N TYR A 67 3.00 -13.34 16.16
CA TYR A 67 2.37 -14.67 16.24
C TYR A 67 2.74 -15.56 15.05
N PHE A 68 3.99 -15.46 14.60
CA PHE A 68 4.50 -16.13 13.42
C PHE A 68 5.53 -17.19 13.82
N ASP A 69 5.16 -18.43 13.63
CA ASP A 69 6.02 -19.58 13.81
C ASP A 69 6.81 -19.82 12.52
N TYR A 70 8.04 -19.28 12.48
CA TYR A 70 8.88 -19.35 11.29
C TYR A 70 9.25 -20.79 10.93
N GLU A 71 9.49 -21.68 11.88
CA GLU A 71 9.88 -23.06 11.63
C GLU A 71 8.82 -23.81 10.83
N ASN A 72 7.54 -23.63 11.17
CA ASN A 72 6.41 -24.24 10.46
C ASN A 72 6.09 -23.61 9.09
N TYR A 73 6.51 -22.36 8.87
CA TYR A 73 6.19 -21.62 7.63
C TYR A 73 7.44 -21.24 6.82
N ARG A 74 8.55 -21.93 7.06
CA ARG A 74 9.83 -21.73 6.40
C ARG A 74 9.71 -21.96 4.88
N ASP A 75 10.21 -21.01 4.09
CA ASP A 75 10.24 -21.06 2.62
C ASP A 75 11.69 -21.12 2.13
N LEU A 76 12.24 -22.33 2.02
CA LEU A 76 13.62 -22.54 1.57
C LEU A 76 13.87 -22.02 0.15
N LYS A 77 12.86 -22.06 -0.73
CA LYS A 77 12.98 -21.52 -2.07
C LYS A 77 13.11 -20.00 -2.06
N PHE A 78 12.38 -19.34 -1.17
CA PHE A 78 12.53 -17.90 -0.99
C PHE A 78 13.91 -17.54 -0.44
N ILE A 79 14.42 -18.31 0.54
CA ILE A 79 15.77 -18.12 1.08
C ILE A 79 16.82 -18.29 -0.03
N ASP A 80 16.76 -19.39 -0.81
CA ASP A 80 17.67 -19.62 -1.92
C ASP A 80 17.62 -18.50 -2.96
N ASN A 81 16.43 -18.00 -3.27
CA ASN A 81 16.27 -16.84 -4.14
C ASN A 81 16.96 -15.60 -3.58
N CYS A 82 16.82 -15.30 -2.29
CA CYS A 82 17.49 -14.16 -1.65
C CYS A 82 19.02 -14.28 -1.71
N LEU A 83 19.56 -15.49 -1.44
CA LEU A 83 21.00 -15.77 -1.53
C LEU A 83 21.56 -15.64 -2.97
N ASN A 84 20.71 -15.78 -3.98
CA ASN A 84 21.07 -15.64 -5.40
C ASN A 84 20.56 -14.33 -6.01
N HIS A 85 20.21 -13.33 -5.21
CA HIS A 85 19.69 -12.02 -5.63
C HIS A 85 18.54 -12.11 -6.63
N LYS A 86 17.61 -13.03 -6.41
CA LYS A 86 16.42 -13.23 -7.24
C LYS A 86 15.16 -12.80 -6.48
N PHE A 87 14.48 -11.79 -6.97
CA PHE A 87 13.31 -11.24 -6.33
C PHE A 87 12.11 -11.12 -7.29
N LYS A 88 10.90 -11.32 -6.76
CA LYS A 88 9.67 -10.89 -7.43
C LYS A 88 9.39 -9.46 -7.00
N VAL A 89 9.59 -8.52 -7.91
CA VAL A 89 9.44 -7.10 -7.61
C VAL A 89 8.35 -6.52 -8.48
N LEU A 90 7.15 -6.34 -7.92
CA LEU A 90 5.99 -5.78 -8.63
C LEU A 90 5.79 -6.41 -10.01
N SER A 91 5.91 -7.74 -10.05
CA SER A 91 5.89 -8.56 -11.26
C SER A 91 5.57 -10.01 -10.91
N ASN A 92 5.07 -10.77 -11.88
CA ASN A 92 4.95 -12.23 -11.78
C ASN A 92 6.28 -12.96 -11.93
N GLU A 93 7.26 -12.29 -12.51
CA GLU A 93 8.56 -12.89 -12.86
C GLU A 93 9.55 -12.78 -11.70
N LEU A 94 10.41 -13.77 -11.60
CA LEU A 94 11.56 -13.78 -10.69
C LEU A 94 12.73 -13.14 -11.43
N LEU A 95 13.18 -11.97 -10.97
CA LEU A 95 14.21 -11.17 -11.60
C LEU A 95 15.52 -11.28 -10.85
N SER A 96 16.65 -11.39 -11.56
CA SER A 96 17.97 -11.19 -10.97
C SER A 96 18.27 -9.70 -10.85
N VAL A 97 18.67 -9.27 -9.66
CA VAL A 97 18.91 -7.85 -9.37
C VAL A 97 20.39 -7.48 -9.25
N ASN A 98 21.27 -8.32 -9.81
CA ASN A 98 22.70 -8.08 -9.80
C ASN A 98 23.08 -6.85 -10.64
N SER A 99 24.14 -6.17 -10.19
CA SER A 99 24.71 -5.03 -10.90
C SER A 99 25.76 -5.49 -11.91
N ASN A 100 25.67 -4.98 -13.12
CA ASN A 100 26.74 -5.11 -14.10
C ASN A 100 27.83 -4.03 -13.97
N ALA A 101 27.66 -3.09 -13.03
CA ALA A 101 28.59 -1.99 -12.84
C ALA A 101 29.56 -2.28 -11.69
N GLU A 102 30.84 -2.10 -11.91
CA GLU A 102 31.84 -2.16 -10.85
C GLU A 102 31.64 -1.03 -9.82
N PHE A 103 31.85 -1.32 -8.55
CA PHE A 103 31.73 -0.36 -7.44
C PHE A 103 32.51 0.93 -7.69
N ASN A 104 33.72 0.86 -8.22
CA ASN A 104 34.52 2.03 -8.56
C ASN A 104 33.80 2.97 -9.55
N SER A 105 33.02 2.43 -10.48
CA SER A 105 32.21 3.21 -11.41
C SER A 105 31.05 3.94 -10.70
N ILE A 106 30.44 3.30 -9.70
CA ILE A 106 29.39 3.92 -8.87
C ILE A 106 30.02 5.04 -8.02
N GLN A 107 31.10 4.74 -7.32
CA GLN A 107 31.80 5.66 -6.41
C GLN A 107 32.41 6.87 -7.16
N SER A 108 32.78 6.72 -8.42
CA SER A 108 33.29 7.86 -9.23
C SER A 108 32.29 9.00 -9.39
N LYS A 109 31.00 8.74 -9.16
CA LYS A 109 29.92 9.75 -9.19
C LYS A 109 29.72 10.47 -7.86
N PHE A 110 30.37 10.01 -6.78
CA PHE A 110 30.25 10.59 -5.46
C PHE A 110 31.09 11.86 -5.31
N ASN A 111 30.65 12.74 -4.43
CA ASN A 111 31.58 13.80 -3.96
C ASN A 111 32.68 13.16 -3.10
N LYS A 112 33.85 13.79 -3.09
CA LYS A 112 35.04 13.27 -2.40
C LYS A 112 34.86 13.02 -0.90
N LYS A 113 33.89 13.68 -0.26
CA LYS A 113 33.60 13.53 1.17
C LYS A 113 32.78 12.27 1.52
N LEU A 114 32.08 11.71 0.55
CA LEU A 114 31.32 10.46 0.71
C LEU A 114 32.23 9.21 0.58
N ILE A 115 33.32 9.32 -0.16
CA ILE A 115 34.19 8.19 -0.52
C ILE A 115 34.76 7.44 0.71
N PRO A 116 35.27 8.10 1.77
CA PRO A 116 35.88 7.39 2.89
C PRO A 116 34.90 6.41 3.59
N PHE A 117 33.67 6.85 3.87
CA PHE A 117 32.65 5.98 4.51
C PHE A 117 32.20 4.88 3.56
N SER A 118 31.87 5.24 2.32
CA SER A 118 31.49 4.29 1.27
C SER A 118 32.54 3.18 1.09
N THR A 119 33.84 3.53 1.05
CA THR A 119 34.94 2.58 0.95
C THR A 119 35.04 1.69 2.20
N LYS A 120 34.86 2.25 3.41
CA LYS A 120 34.83 1.44 4.63
C LYS A 120 33.73 0.37 4.58
N CYS A 121 32.52 0.74 4.15
CA CYS A 121 31.41 -0.21 4.00
C CYS A 121 31.72 -1.25 2.91
N PHE A 122 32.22 -0.83 1.77
CA PHE A 122 32.58 -1.73 0.69
C PHE A 122 33.62 -2.78 1.10
N ASN A 123 34.62 -2.41 1.90
CA ASN A 123 35.65 -3.33 2.42
C ASN A 123 35.11 -4.36 3.42
N LYS A 124 33.83 -4.29 3.82
CA LYS A 124 33.16 -5.31 4.65
C LYS A 124 32.45 -6.38 3.85
N ILE A 125 32.31 -6.18 2.54
CA ILE A 125 31.68 -7.10 1.61
C ILE A 125 32.68 -8.19 1.22
N THR A 126 32.21 -9.43 1.09
CA THR A 126 33.05 -10.55 0.63
C THR A 126 33.35 -10.45 -0.86
N ASN A 127 34.51 -11.01 -1.28
CA ASN A 127 34.98 -10.87 -2.67
C ASN A 127 34.07 -11.55 -3.70
N GLU A 128 33.35 -12.61 -3.28
CA GLU A 128 32.47 -13.40 -4.15
C GLU A 128 31.07 -12.80 -4.29
N TYR A 129 30.75 -11.73 -3.54
CA TYR A 129 29.43 -11.10 -3.56
C TYR A 129 29.21 -10.30 -4.84
N GLU A 130 28.12 -10.59 -5.52
CA GLU A 130 27.66 -9.80 -6.67
C GLU A 130 26.79 -8.63 -6.17
N GLN A 131 27.19 -7.39 -6.47
CA GLN A 131 26.47 -6.21 -6.02
C GLN A 131 25.06 -6.10 -6.61
N ILE A 132 24.16 -5.46 -5.89
CA ILE A 132 22.80 -5.14 -6.35
C ILE A 132 22.78 -3.73 -6.98
N ASP A 133 22.08 -3.56 -8.11
CA ASP A 133 21.85 -2.23 -8.67
C ASP A 133 20.60 -1.57 -8.06
N TRP A 134 20.80 -0.86 -6.98
CA TRP A 134 19.76 -0.18 -6.21
C TRP A 134 19.11 1.01 -6.93
N GLN A 135 19.58 1.39 -8.13
CA GLN A 135 19.07 2.52 -8.90
C GLN A 135 18.25 2.09 -10.13
N LYS A 136 17.94 0.78 -10.26
CA LYS A 136 17.38 0.22 -11.49
C LYS A 136 15.94 -0.24 -11.34
N ASP A 137 15.09 0.09 -12.31
CA ASP A 137 13.84 -0.61 -12.57
C ASP A 137 14.12 -1.86 -13.41
N TYR A 138 14.06 -3.00 -12.78
CA TYR A 138 14.36 -4.30 -13.41
C TYR A 138 13.24 -4.78 -14.35
N ASN A 139 12.03 -4.23 -14.27
CA ASN A 139 10.93 -4.57 -15.16
C ASN A 139 11.05 -3.86 -16.51
N SER A 140 11.60 -2.63 -16.54
CA SER A 140 11.77 -1.82 -17.77
C SER A 140 13.22 -1.67 -18.21
N ASP A 141 14.17 -2.23 -17.47
CA ASP A 141 15.63 -2.07 -17.67
C ASP A 141 16.14 -0.63 -17.55
N TYR A 142 15.30 0.30 -17.04
CA TYR A 142 15.68 1.69 -16.85
C TYR A 142 16.48 1.90 -15.57
N ARG A 143 17.57 2.69 -15.66
CA ARG A 143 18.42 3.04 -14.53
C ARG A 143 18.46 4.55 -14.34
N TRP A 144 18.07 5.00 -13.12
CA TRP A 144 18.19 6.43 -12.78
C TRP A 144 19.64 6.85 -12.63
N GLU A 145 19.92 8.09 -13.07
CA GLU A 145 21.21 8.69 -12.83
C GLU A 145 21.39 9.02 -11.35
N PHE A 146 22.61 8.81 -10.85
CA PHE A 146 22.97 9.19 -9.49
C PHE A 146 22.98 10.72 -9.34
N ASN A 147 22.12 11.24 -8.50
CA ASN A 147 21.97 12.68 -8.26
C ASN A 147 21.48 12.93 -6.83
N TRP A 148 21.53 14.19 -6.38
CA TRP A 148 20.86 14.61 -5.17
C TRP A 148 19.36 14.32 -5.27
N PHE A 149 18.78 13.70 -4.23
CA PHE A 149 17.47 13.04 -4.30
C PHE A 149 16.32 13.93 -4.81
N LYS A 150 16.28 15.24 -4.45
CA LYS A 150 15.26 16.18 -4.94
C LYS A 150 15.46 16.65 -6.39
N ASN A 151 16.56 16.27 -7.03
CA ASN A 151 16.78 16.53 -8.45
C ASN A 151 16.37 15.34 -9.35
N ILE A 152 16.08 14.19 -8.76
CA ILE A 152 15.71 13.01 -9.52
C ILE A 152 14.25 13.13 -9.94
N SER A 153 14.00 13.02 -11.23
CA SER A 153 12.65 13.04 -11.80
C SER A 153 12.11 11.62 -11.92
N TYR A 154 10.83 11.44 -11.59
CA TYR A 154 10.10 10.19 -11.74
C TYR A 154 8.62 10.47 -12.02
N GLY A 155 7.86 9.44 -12.41
CA GLY A 155 6.42 9.59 -12.63
C GLY A 155 6.04 10.31 -13.94
N ASN A 156 6.86 10.21 -14.96
CA ASN A 156 6.71 10.97 -16.21
C ASN A 156 5.95 10.22 -17.32
N ASN A 157 5.19 9.15 -17.00
CA ASN A 157 4.50 8.32 -18.01
C ASN A 157 5.46 7.72 -19.05
N SER A 158 6.66 7.34 -18.63
CA SER A 158 7.78 6.94 -19.50
C SER A 158 8.00 5.42 -19.54
N GLY A 159 7.07 4.65 -18.97
CA GLY A 159 7.12 3.19 -18.96
C GLY A 159 7.96 2.57 -17.84
N HIS A 160 8.75 3.37 -17.11
CA HIS A 160 9.51 2.89 -15.95
C HIS A 160 8.85 3.30 -14.62
N ASP A 161 9.04 2.48 -13.59
CA ASP A 161 8.42 2.67 -12.29
C ASP A 161 9.45 2.73 -11.16
N ILE A 162 9.50 3.86 -10.47
CA ILE A 162 10.42 4.08 -9.34
C ILE A 162 10.09 3.18 -8.13
N LYS A 163 8.89 2.63 -8.05
CA LYS A 163 8.53 1.68 -6.99
C LYS A 163 9.36 0.41 -7.05
N VAL A 164 9.84 0.01 -8.22
CA VAL A 164 10.65 -1.22 -8.38
C VAL A 164 11.94 -1.16 -7.55
N PRO A 165 12.86 -0.18 -7.72
CA PRO A 165 14.03 -0.06 -6.85
C PRO A 165 13.67 0.23 -5.38
N TRP A 166 12.56 0.93 -5.09
CA TRP A 166 12.12 1.14 -3.71
C TRP A 166 11.72 -0.16 -3.01
N GLU A 167 10.96 -1.04 -3.67
CA GLU A 167 10.55 -2.33 -3.09
C GLU A 167 11.74 -3.20 -2.67
N ILE A 168 12.79 -3.25 -3.49
CA ILE A 168 14.04 -3.95 -3.13
C ILE A 168 14.71 -3.23 -1.96
N GLY A 169 14.80 -1.90 -2.05
CA GLY A 169 15.42 -1.03 -1.05
C GLY A 169 14.69 -0.99 0.30
N ARG A 170 13.45 -1.48 0.43
CA ARG A 170 12.75 -1.68 1.71
C ARG A 170 13.37 -2.75 2.58
N MET A 171 14.16 -3.65 1.99
CA MET A 171 14.89 -4.72 2.68
C MET A 171 14.01 -5.63 3.56
N GLN A 172 12.77 -5.86 3.15
CA GLN A 172 11.80 -6.67 3.90
C GLN A 172 12.17 -8.16 3.98
N HIS A 173 13.11 -8.62 3.19
CA HIS A 173 13.65 -9.98 3.22
C HIS A 173 14.72 -10.19 4.31
N LEU A 174 15.42 -9.14 4.76
CA LEU A 174 16.48 -9.28 5.77
C LEU A 174 16.00 -9.86 7.10
N PRO A 175 14.85 -9.45 7.68
CA PRO A 175 14.33 -10.08 8.89
C PRO A 175 14.04 -11.57 8.72
N ILE A 176 13.60 -11.98 7.52
CA ILE A 176 13.32 -13.39 7.22
C ILE A 176 14.63 -14.18 7.14
N LEU A 177 15.67 -13.60 6.52
CA LEU A 177 17.02 -14.19 6.54
C LEU A 177 17.58 -14.28 7.96
N ALA A 178 17.30 -13.31 8.85
CA ALA A 178 17.71 -13.37 10.24
C ALA A 178 17.01 -14.51 11.02
N LEU A 179 15.73 -14.74 10.76
CA LEU A 179 14.99 -15.90 11.29
C LEU A 179 15.58 -17.22 10.76
N GLU A 180 15.90 -17.27 9.47
CA GLU A 180 16.56 -18.43 8.87
C GLU A 180 17.93 -18.70 9.48
N PHE A 181 18.74 -17.67 9.70
CA PHE A 181 20.03 -17.82 10.35
C PHE A 181 19.88 -18.41 11.77
N ASN A 182 18.93 -17.88 12.56
CA ASN A 182 18.70 -18.39 13.92
C ASN A 182 18.31 -19.87 13.94
N LEU A 183 17.57 -20.33 12.93
CA LEU A 183 17.13 -21.73 12.85
C LEU A 183 18.24 -22.66 12.28
N SER A 184 18.89 -22.22 11.20
CA SER A 184 19.86 -23.08 10.47
C SER A 184 21.30 -22.93 10.90
N GLN A 185 21.65 -21.84 11.57
CA GLN A 185 23.04 -21.42 11.90
C GLN A 185 23.95 -21.39 10.63
N SER A 186 23.35 -21.10 9.47
CA SER A 186 24.07 -21.08 8.20
C SER A 186 24.93 -19.83 8.05
N ASN A 187 26.25 -20.00 7.99
CA ASN A 187 27.16 -18.88 7.73
C ASN A 187 26.87 -18.17 6.40
N ALA A 188 26.42 -18.90 5.37
CA ALA A 188 26.07 -18.30 4.08
C ALA A 188 24.93 -17.27 4.23
N VAL A 189 23.91 -17.57 5.05
CA VAL A 189 22.80 -16.66 5.32
C VAL A 189 23.28 -15.41 6.07
N LEU A 190 24.13 -15.59 7.08
CA LEU A 190 24.68 -14.44 7.83
C LEU A 190 25.57 -13.55 6.95
N ILE A 191 26.42 -14.15 6.14
CA ILE A 191 27.28 -13.44 5.20
C ILE A 191 26.42 -12.63 4.21
N GLU A 192 25.35 -13.22 3.71
CA GLU A 192 24.44 -12.55 2.77
C GLU A 192 23.73 -11.35 3.40
N ILE A 193 23.21 -11.48 4.62
CA ILE A 193 22.64 -10.33 5.38
C ILE A 193 23.65 -9.19 5.49
N ARG A 194 24.90 -9.51 5.87
CA ARG A 194 25.98 -8.53 6.00
C ARG A 194 26.34 -7.89 4.68
N ASN A 195 26.52 -8.68 3.64
CA ASN A 195 26.90 -8.22 2.32
C ASN A 195 25.85 -7.25 1.76
N GLN A 196 24.56 -7.61 1.79
CA GLN A 196 23.50 -6.74 1.27
C GLN A 196 23.40 -5.43 2.05
N MET A 197 23.52 -5.46 3.38
CA MET A 197 23.54 -4.25 4.20
C MET A 197 24.71 -3.34 3.82
N PHE A 198 25.93 -3.87 3.77
CA PHE A 198 27.11 -3.06 3.47
C PHE A 198 27.19 -2.64 2.00
N ASP A 199 26.67 -3.43 1.05
CA ASP A 199 26.52 -3.01 -0.34
C ASP A 199 25.56 -1.83 -0.47
N PHE A 200 24.40 -1.89 0.21
CA PHE A 200 23.47 -0.77 0.22
C PHE A 200 24.11 0.49 0.82
N MET A 201 24.78 0.37 1.97
CA MET A 201 25.44 1.47 2.66
C MET A 201 26.57 2.08 1.80
N ALA A 202 27.33 1.25 1.10
CA ALA A 202 28.42 1.68 0.23
C ALA A 202 27.90 2.40 -1.02
N SER A 203 26.81 1.90 -1.61
CA SER A 203 26.30 2.33 -2.93
C SER A 203 25.26 3.45 -2.84
N ASN A 204 24.66 3.70 -1.67
CA ASN A 204 23.56 4.66 -1.49
C ASN A 204 23.85 5.66 -0.36
N PRO A 205 24.77 6.59 -0.56
CA PRO A 205 25.04 7.61 0.45
C PRO A 205 23.79 8.44 0.73
N PRO A 206 23.57 8.85 2.01
CA PRO A 206 22.39 9.62 2.39
C PRO A 206 22.15 10.83 1.50
N ASN A 207 20.89 11.09 1.17
CA ASN A 207 20.44 12.17 0.32
C ASN A 207 20.81 12.06 -1.18
N PHE A 208 21.36 10.94 -1.63
CA PHE A 208 21.70 10.73 -3.04
C PHE A 208 21.11 9.42 -3.59
N GLY A 209 20.67 9.48 -4.85
CA GLY A 209 20.02 8.34 -5.54
C GLY A 209 18.54 8.20 -5.23
N VAL A 210 17.90 7.25 -5.95
CA VAL A 210 16.43 7.02 -5.86
C VAL A 210 16.02 6.52 -4.49
N GLN A 211 16.92 5.86 -3.77
CA GLN A 211 16.66 5.27 -2.46
C GLN A 211 16.42 6.28 -1.34
N TRP A 212 16.65 7.57 -1.59
CA TRP A 212 16.49 8.66 -0.61
C TRP A 212 15.37 9.65 -0.99
N ILE A 213 14.51 9.34 -1.98
CA ILE A 213 13.45 10.24 -2.44
C ILE A 213 12.25 10.23 -1.51
N CYS A 214 11.74 9.04 -1.15
CA CYS A 214 10.51 8.86 -0.39
C CYS A 214 10.83 8.53 1.07
N SER A 215 10.46 9.42 1.99
CA SER A 215 10.71 9.23 3.42
C SER A 215 9.93 8.04 4.00
N MET A 216 8.79 7.67 3.41
CA MET A 216 8.06 6.45 3.77
C MET A 216 8.91 5.20 3.51
N ASP A 217 9.49 5.07 2.31
CA ASP A 217 10.33 3.91 1.95
C ASP A 217 11.60 3.84 2.79
N ILE A 218 12.20 5.00 3.10
CA ILE A 218 13.33 5.11 4.02
C ILE A 218 12.95 4.62 5.42
N GLY A 219 11.75 4.98 5.90
CA GLY A 219 11.21 4.53 7.18
C GLY A 219 10.96 3.01 7.22
N ILE A 220 10.41 2.45 6.15
CA ILE A 220 10.19 0.99 6.02
C ILE A 220 11.54 0.26 6.06
N ARG A 221 12.54 0.74 5.31
CA ARG A 221 13.89 0.19 5.32
C ARG A 221 14.55 0.26 6.69
N LEU A 222 14.48 1.42 7.36
CA LEU A 222 14.99 1.60 8.72
C LEU A 222 14.44 0.53 9.67
N VAL A 223 13.13 0.30 9.65
CA VAL A 223 12.48 -0.68 10.51
C VAL A 223 12.89 -2.11 10.16
N ASN A 224 12.97 -2.46 8.87
CA ASN A 224 13.33 -3.82 8.47
C ASN A 224 14.81 -4.15 8.73
N ILE A 225 15.73 -3.21 8.54
CA ILE A 225 17.14 -3.41 8.94
C ILE A 225 17.22 -3.57 10.47
N LEU A 226 16.57 -2.71 11.23
CA LEU A 226 16.53 -2.78 12.69
C LEU A 226 15.95 -4.11 13.17
N PHE A 227 14.87 -4.57 12.55
CA PHE A 227 14.25 -5.87 12.86
C PHE A 227 15.19 -7.03 12.56
N ALA A 228 15.89 -7.00 11.43
CA ALA A 228 16.88 -8.04 11.11
C ALA A 228 17.99 -8.10 12.17
N LEU A 229 18.57 -6.95 12.53
CA LEU A 229 19.65 -6.88 13.53
C LEU A 229 19.22 -7.38 14.91
N LEU A 230 18.05 -6.94 15.39
CA LEU A 230 17.54 -7.31 16.71
C LEU A 230 16.90 -8.72 16.76
N THR A 231 16.71 -9.36 15.60
CA THR A 231 16.27 -10.75 15.51
C THR A 231 17.43 -11.73 15.55
N LEU A 232 18.60 -11.36 15.03
CA LEU A 232 19.79 -12.21 15.00
C LEU A 232 20.22 -12.61 16.41
N LYS A 233 20.45 -13.91 16.64
CA LYS A 233 20.90 -14.49 17.90
C LYS A 233 22.30 -15.05 17.73
N GLY A 234 23.21 -14.66 18.63
CA GLY A 234 24.59 -15.12 18.65
C GLY A 234 25.53 -14.00 19.11
N ASP A 235 26.66 -14.39 19.66
CA ASP A 235 27.68 -13.46 20.11
C ASP A 235 28.63 -13.08 18.96
N ASN A 236 29.04 -11.83 18.91
CA ASN A 236 30.06 -11.33 17.99
C ASN A 236 29.74 -11.55 16.49
N LEU A 237 28.44 -11.50 16.10
CA LEU A 237 28.03 -11.61 14.69
C LEU A 237 28.53 -10.45 13.84
N PHE A 238 28.74 -9.29 14.47
CA PHE A 238 29.34 -8.09 13.89
C PHE A 238 30.49 -7.62 14.75
N THR A 239 31.53 -7.08 14.12
CA THR A 239 32.63 -6.39 14.84
C THR A 239 32.16 -5.04 15.35
N ILE A 240 32.88 -4.47 16.33
CA ILE A 240 32.58 -3.14 16.88
C ILE A 240 32.57 -2.08 15.77
N ASP A 241 33.55 -2.10 14.88
CA ASP A 241 33.64 -1.19 13.74
C ASP A 241 32.44 -1.35 12.75
N GLU A 242 31.91 -2.55 12.56
CA GLU A 242 30.71 -2.77 11.76
C GLU A 242 29.45 -2.24 12.45
N ILE A 243 29.32 -2.43 13.76
CA ILE A 243 28.21 -1.89 14.55
C ILE A 243 28.23 -0.34 14.48
N GLU A 244 29.38 0.30 14.63
CA GLU A 244 29.51 1.76 14.51
C GLU A 244 29.05 2.27 13.13
N LEU A 245 29.42 1.57 12.04
CA LEU A 245 28.99 1.92 10.69
C LEU A 245 27.47 1.77 10.52
N ILE A 246 26.91 0.68 11.03
CA ILE A 246 25.48 0.38 10.95
C ILE A 246 24.66 1.40 11.77
N ASP A 247 25.06 1.68 13.01
CA ASP A 247 24.39 2.65 13.88
C ASP A 247 24.39 4.05 13.26
N SER A 248 25.54 4.49 12.71
CA SER A 248 25.65 5.73 11.97
C SER A 248 24.66 5.79 10.80
N PHE A 249 24.55 4.71 10.04
CA PHE A 249 23.67 4.66 8.89
C PHE A 249 22.17 4.60 9.26
N LEU A 250 21.81 3.91 10.34
CA LEU A 250 20.45 3.94 10.88
C LEU A 250 20.09 5.33 11.40
N TYR A 251 21.04 6.03 12.02
CA TYR A 251 20.86 7.42 12.43
C TYR A 251 20.67 8.36 11.21
N ASP A 252 21.36 8.11 10.09
CA ASP A 252 21.16 8.84 8.84
C ASP A 252 19.73 8.70 8.31
N HIS A 253 19.13 7.49 8.40
CA HIS A 253 17.71 7.27 8.06
C HIS A 253 16.79 8.10 8.96
N PHE A 254 16.98 8.03 10.27
CA PHE A 254 16.20 8.80 11.23
C PHE A 254 16.31 10.31 10.95
N SER A 255 17.52 10.81 10.72
CA SER A 255 17.79 12.23 10.43
C SER A 255 17.13 12.66 9.13
N HIS A 256 17.25 11.85 8.07
CA HIS A 256 16.61 12.14 6.79
C HIS A 256 15.09 12.23 6.92
N ILE A 257 14.44 11.25 7.57
CA ILE A 257 12.98 11.24 7.78
C ILE A 257 12.56 12.49 8.57
N LYS A 258 13.30 12.85 9.62
CA LYS A 258 13.02 14.03 10.44
C LYS A 258 13.15 15.34 9.65
N GLU A 259 14.18 15.46 8.79
CA GLU A 259 14.41 16.65 7.95
C GLU A 259 13.44 16.73 6.77
N ASN A 260 12.99 15.59 6.24
CA ASN A 260 12.13 15.49 5.06
C ASN A 260 10.77 14.82 5.38
N ILE A 261 10.22 15.12 6.57
CA ILE A 261 8.97 14.57 7.01
C ILE A 261 7.83 14.94 6.04
N GLU A 262 7.06 13.95 5.60
CA GLU A 262 6.05 14.10 4.55
C GLU A 262 4.73 14.68 5.09
N TYR A 263 4.85 15.79 5.85
CA TYR A 263 3.72 16.53 6.39
C TYR A 263 3.24 17.59 5.41
N SER A 264 1.98 17.53 5.04
CA SER A 264 1.31 18.58 4.26
C SER A 264 0.10 19.12 5.02
N GLU A 265 0.02 20.44 5.15
CA GLU A 265 -1.16 21.08 5.75
C GLU A 265 -2.40 20.84 4.86
N GLY A 266 -3.42 20.18 5.41
CA GLY A 266 -4.68 19.90 4.72
C GLY A 266 -4.75 18.56 4.00
N LEU A 267 -3.63 17.87 3.75
CA LEU A 267 -3.62 16.50 3.24
C LEU A 267 -2.43 15.74 3.80
N ARG A 268 -2.69 14.97 4.83
CA ARG A 268 -1.75 14.06 5.45
C ARG A 268 -2.26 12.65 5.20
N GLY A 269 -1.41 11.74 4.79
CA GLY A 269 -1.79 10.37 4.46
C GLY A 269 -0.80 9.37 5.03
N ASN A 270 -0.82 8.17 4.48
CA ASN A 270 -0.02 7.03 4.90
C ASN A 270 1.50 7.34 4.95
N HIS A 271 2.04 8.19 4.08
CA HIS A 271 3.45 8.59 4.10
C HIS A 271 3.84 9.26 5.41
N TYR A 272 3.10 10.30 5.84
CA TYR A 272 3.36 10.96 7.11
C TYR A 272 3.15 10.01 8.29
N PHE A 273 2.13 9.16 8.21
CA PHE A 273 1.86 8.13 9.21
C PHE A 273 3.05 7.16 9.36
N SER A 274 3.58 6.66 8.25
CA SER A 274 4.77 5.80 8.21
C SER A 274 6.00 6.49 8.80
N ASN A 275 6.22 7.78 8.49
CA ASN A 275 7.34 8.54 9.04
C ASN A 275 7.29 8.55 10.58
N LEU A 276 6.11 8.82 11.17
CA LEU A 276 5.94 8.83 12.62
C LEU A 276 6.14 7.45 13.24
N CYS A 277 5.58 6.40 12.62
CA CYS A 277 5.72 5.02 13.06
C CYS A 277 7.19 4.58 13.06
N SER A 278 7.91 4.83 11.97
CA SER A 278 9.31 4.42 11.82
C SER A 278 10.24 5.14 12.80
N ILE A 279 10.02 6.44 13.02
CA ILE A 279 10.75 7.22 14.02
C ILE A 279 10.52 6.64 15.43
N LEU A 280 9.26 6.33 15.79
CA LEU A 280 8.93 5.77 17.10
C LEU A 280 9.59 4.41 17.32
N ILE A 281 9.52 3.50 16.34
CA ILE A 281 10.15 2.19 16.44
C ILE A 281 11.65 2.33 16.62
N TYR A 282 12.32 3.17 15.82
CA TYR A 282 13.74 3.42 15.96
C TYR A 282 14.09 3.91 17.38
N LEU A 283 13.39 4.93 17.87
CA LEU A 283 13.65 5.51 19.20
C LEU A 283 13.44 4.51 20.34
N VAL A 284 12.46 3.62 20.25
CA VAL A 284 12.20 2.60 21.27
C VAL A 284 13.38 1.63 21.41
N TYR A 285 14.09 1.36 20.33
CA TYR A 285 15.23 0.43 20.31
C TYR A 285 16.60 1.12 20.47
N THR A 286 16.65 2.43 20.71
CA THR A 286 17.90 3.12 21.07
C THR A 286 18.16 3.02 22.58
N LYS A 287 19.42 3.27 23.01
CA LYS A 287 19.84 3.31 24.41
C LYS A 287 19.07 4.36 25.21
N GLU A 288 18.88 4.12 26.48
CA GLU A 288 18.10 5.03 27.34
C GLU A 288 18.75 6.37 27.54
N SER A 289 17.95 7.43 27.42
CA SER A 289 18.32 8.82 27.69
C SER A 289 17.08 9.70 27.83
N ASP A 290 17.20 10.84 28.53
CA ASP A 290 16.11 11.83 28.65
C ASP A 290 15.69 12.37 27.29
N VAL A 291 16.64 12.55 26.38
CA VAL A 291 16.40 13.02 25.00
C VAL A 291 15.53 12.00 24.26
N ARG A 292 15.88 10.70 24.32
CA ARG A 292 15.10 9.61 23.72
C ARG A 292 13.67 9.61 24.27
N THR A 293 13.50 9.64 25.59
CA THR A 293 12.18 9.62 26.24
C THR A 293 11.32 10.79 25.80
N SER A 294 11.85 12.00 25.80
CA SER A 294 11.15 13.19 25.32
C SER A 294 10.75 13.10 23.84
N LEU A 295 11.61 12.52 22.99
CA LEU A 295 11.29 12.30 21.59
C LEU A 295 10.18 11.25 21.40
N ILE A 296 10.21 10.15 22.16
CA ILE A 296 9.15 9.12 22.13
C ILE A 296 7.79 9.75 22.49
N GLU A 297 7.70 10.50 23.57
CA GLU A 297 6.48 11.18 23.98
C GLU A 297 5.96 12.15 22.90
N ARG A 298 6.86 12.94 22.33
CA ARG A 298 6.53 13.88 21.25
C ARG A 298 5.97 13.16 20.02
N TYR A 299 6.66 12.14 19.51
CA TYR A 299 6.23 11.46 18.29
C TYR A 299 5.00 10.58 18.52
N LYS A 300 4.84 9.99 19.72
CA LYS A 300 3.61 9.31 20.14
C LYS A 300 2.42 10.27 20.11
N SER A 301 2.55 11.47 20.70
CA SER A 301 1.50 12.48 20.66
C SER A 301 1.15 12.94 19.24
N LEU A 302 2.12 13.01 18.32
CA LEU A 302 1.87 13.30 16.91
C LEU A 302 1.13 12.14 16.23
N LEU A 303 1.52 10.90 16.48
CA LEU A 303 0.84 9.71 15.93
C LEU A 303 -0.62 9.61 16.40
N GLU A 304 -0.89 9.88 17.68
CA GLU A 304 -2.26 9.90 18.21
C GLU A 304 -3.16 10.95 17.51
N LYS A 305 -2.61 12.12 17.19
CA LYS A 305 -3.32 13.13 16.39
C LYS A 305 -3.59 12.65 14.95
N GLU A 306 -2.69 11.85 14.39
CA GLU A 306 -2.90 11.25 13.07
C GLU A 306 -3.92 10.10 13.12
N LEU A 307 -4.03 9.36 14.21
CA LEU A 307 -5.14 8.42 14.42
C LEU A 307 -6.50 9.13 14.35
N ASP A 308 -6.61 10.32 14.95
CA ASP A 308 -7.82 11.14 14.89
C ASP A 308 -8.10 11.70 13.49
N TYR A 309 -7.05 11.93 12.72
CA TYR A 309 -7.17 12.57 11.41
C TYR A 309 -7.41 11.57 10.28
N GLN A 310 -6.71 10.40 10.31
CA GLN A 310 -6.69 9.43 9.21
C GLN A 310 -7.68 8.28 9.39
N PHE A 311 -8.16 8.02 10.61
CA PHE A 311 -9.15 6.98 10.86
C PHE A 311 -10.50 7.57 11.26
N ASN A 312 -11.53 7.13 10.59
CA ASN A 312 -12.92 7.48 10.87
C ASN A 312 -13.40 6.91 12.20
N LYS A 313 -14.57 7.35 12.67
CA LYS A 313 -15.15 6.88 13.93
C LYS A 313 -15.47 5.38 13.92
N ASP A 314 -15.79 4.82 12.76
CA ASP A 314 -16.05 3.38 12.56
C ASP A 314 -14.76 2.55 12.42
N GLY A 315 -13.59 3.17 12.49
CA GLY A 315 -12.28 2.52 12.39
C GLY A 315 -11.72 2.41 10.98
N SER A 316 -12.48 2.75 9.94
CA SER A 316 -11.98 2.74 8.57
C SER A 316 -10.97 3.87 8.30
N ASN A 317 -9.98 3.62 7.44
CA ASN A 317 -9.04 4.65 7.01
C ASN A 317 -9.70 5.60 6.00
N PHE A 318 -9.37 6.88 6.05
CA PHE A 318 -9.98 7.94 5.23
C PHE A 318 -9.51 7.96 3.77
N GLU A 319 -8.52 7.15 3.39
CA GLU A 319 -7.94 7.18 2.04
C GLU A 319 -8.78 6.47 0.97
N GLY A 320 -9.86 5.78 1.35
CA GLY A 320 -10.82 5.19 0.42
C GLY A 320 -10.39 3.84 -0.18
N SER A 321 -9.32 3.24 0.32
CA SER A 321 -8.80 1.96 -0.16
C SER A 321 -8.72 0.92 0.94
N SER A 322 -9.11 -0.31 0.62
CA SER A 322 -8.99 -1.47 1.52
C SER A 322 -7.53 -1.85 1.80
N ARG A 323 -6.67 -1.76 0.79
CA ARG A 323 -5.24 -2.10 0.89
C ARG A 323 -4.46 -1.03 1.66
N TYR A 324 -4.71 0.25 1.43
CA TYR A 324 -4.09 1.34 2.19
C TYR A 324 -4.56 1.36 3.65
N HIS A 325 -5.80 0.92 3.92
CA HIS A 325 -6.23 0.69 5.30
C HIS A 325 -5.38 -0.37 5.99
N LEU A 326 -5.20 -1.55 5.37
CA LEU A 326 -4.39 -2.64 5.95
C LEU A 326 -2.90 -2.26 6.08
N PHE A 327 -2.38 -1.48 5.13
CA PHE A 327 -1.01 -0.99 5.20
C PHE A 327 -0.79 -0.05 6.40
N THR A 328 -1.68 0.94 6.59
CA THR A 328 -1.60 1.83 7.77
C THR A 328 -1.91 1.11 9.07
N PHE A 329 -2.82 0.13 9.04
CA PHE A 329 -3.10 -0.72 10.19
C PHE A 329 -1.87 -1.55 10.61
N GLN A 330 -1.15 -2.13 9.66
CA GLN A 330 0.08 -2.88 9.94
C GLN A 330 1.13 -2.01 10.64
N MET A 331 1.35 -0.77 10.19
CA MET A 331 2.24 0.20 10.84
C MET A 331 1.81 0.49 12.27
N LEU A 332 0.52 0.76 12.45
CA LEU A 332 -0.08 1.14 13.71
C LEU A 332 0.07 0.07 14.79
N ILE A 333 -0.33 -1.17 14.48
CA ILE A 333 -0.25 -2.27 15.44
C ILE A 333 1.19 -2.63 15.78
N THR A 334 2.11 -2.47 14.82
CA THR A 334 3.54 -2.69 15.07
C THR A 334 4.05 -1.71 16.13
N VAL A 335 3.72 -0.43 16.00
CA VAL A 335 4.09 0.59 17.00
C VAL A 335 3.46 0.29 18.36
N ASP A 336 2.15 0.01 18.40
CA ASP A 336 1.43 -0.25 19.68
C ASP A 336 2.03 -1.44 20.43
N ILE A 337 2.32 -2.54 19.72
CA ILE A 337 2.94 -3.74 20.32
C ILE A 337 4.36 -3.42 20.80
N ILE A 338 5.18 -2.75 19.99
CA ILE A 338 6.57 -2.43 20.35
C ILE A 338 6.61 -1.49 21.56
N LEU A 339 5.75 -0.47 21.61
CA LEU A 339 5.63 0.39 22.79
C LEU A 339 5.30 -0.43 24.04
N MET A 340 4.30 -1.29 23.95
CA MET A 340 3.84 -2.13 25.05
C MET A 340 4.92 -3.09 25.54
N GLU A 341 5.58 -3.82 24.65
CA GLU A 341 6.63 -4.82 25.00
C GLU A 341 7.88 -4.15 25.59
N ASN A 342 8.08 -2.85 25.35
CA ASN A 342 9.19 -2.06 25.91
C ASN A 342 8.77 -1.16 27.10
N GLY A 343 7.60 -1.39 27.70
CA GLY A 343 7.15 -0.70 28.92
C GLY A 343 6.64 0.72 28.73
N PHE A 344 6.39 1.14 27.49
CA PHE A 344 5.77 2.45 27.21
C PHE A 344 4.25 2.37 27.26
N GLU A 345 3.62 3.52 27.48
CA GLU A 345 2.17 3.64 27.44
C GLU A 345 1.61 3.31 26.06
N LYS A 346 0.55 2.50 26.02
CA LYS A 346 -0.18 2.09 24.81
C LYS A 346 -0.79 3.29 24.08
N LEU A 347 -1.07 3.09 22.80
CA LEU A 347 -1.90 4.00 22.02
C LEU A 347 -3.38 3.92 22.43
N ASN A 348 -4.22 4.78 21.88
CA ASN A 348 -5.66 4.80 22.20
C ASN A 348 -6.34 3.47 21.84
N GLN A 349 -6.57 2.63 22.84
CA GLN A 349 -7.09 1.27 22.68
C GLN A 349 -8.51 1.22 22.08
N GLN A 350 -9.38 2.18 22.40
CA GLN A 350 -10.72 2.22 21.81
C GLN A 350 -10.68 2.43 20.30
N LYS A 351 -9.77 3.26 19.82
CA LYS A 351 -9.57 3.45 18.38
C LYS A 351 -8.99 2.20 17.71
N LEU A 352 -8.00 1.58 18.36
CA LEU A 352 -7.42 0.33 17.86
C LEU A 352 -8.46 -0.79 17.73
N GLN A 353 -9.40 -0.90 18.68
CA GLN A 353 -10.52 -1.84 18.60
C GLN A 353 -11.42 -1.57 17.38
N ASN A 354 -11.77 -0.31 17.12
CA ASN A 354 -12.59 0.05 15.96
C ASN A 354 -11.84 -0.22 14.65
N ILE A 355 -10.56 0.14 14.57
CA ILE A 355 -9.71 -0.12 13.39
C ILE A 355 -9.56 -1.63 13.16
N SER A 356 -9.37 -2.41 14.23
CA SER A 356 -9.31 -3.88 14.20
C SER A 356 -10.61 -4.51 13.68
N SER A 357 -11.77 -3.90 13.97
CA SER A 357 -13.06 -4.36 13.46
C SER A 357 -13.11 -4.29 11.92
N PHE A 358 -12.71 -3.17 11.33
CA PHE A 358 -12.68 -3.01 9.87
C PHE A 358 -11.61 -3.90 9.23
N SER A 359 -10.40 -3.94 9.82
CA SER A 359 -9.33 -4.83 9.36
C SER A 359 -9.74 -6.30 9.38
N SER A 360 -10.43 -6.75 10.43
CA SER A 360 -10.94 -8.13 10.55
C SER A 360 -11.91 -8.48 9.44
N LEU A 361 -12.82 -7.57 9.05
CA LEU A 361 -13.72 -7.78 7.92
C LEU A 361 -12.94 -7.97 6.61
N LEU A 362 -11.98 -7.09 6.33
CA LEU A 362 -11.19 -7.15 5.10
C LEU A 362 -10.32 -8.41 4.99
N LEU A 363 -9.89 -8.97 6.12
CA LEU A 363 -9.02 -10.14 6.18
C LEU A 363 -9.77 -11.48 6.25
N GLU A 364 -11.11 -11.48 6.39
CA GLU A 364 -11.91 -12.69 6.63
C GLU A 364 -11.85 -13.69 5.48
N TYR A 365 -11.70 -13.21 4.23
CA TYR A 365 -11.80 -14.06 3.02
C TYR A 365 -10.50 -14.76 2.62
N GLY A 366 -9.38 -14.54 3.30
CA GLY A 366 -8.06 -14.99 2.82
C GLY A 366 -7.58 -14.27 1.54
N PHE A 367 -8.44 -13.44 0.98
CA PHE A 367 -8.23 -12.53 -0.16
C PHE A 367 -8.85 -11.18 0.21
N VAL A 368 -8.08 -10.11 0.16
CA VAL A 368 -8.57 -8.78 0.52
C VAL A 368 -9.45 -8.23 -0.61
N PRO A 369 -10.72 -7.87 -0.32
CA PRO A 369 -11.57 -7.23 -1.33
C PRO A 369 -10.88 -6.01 -1.93
N GLN A 370 -10.75 -5.98 -3.25
CA GLN A 370 -10.15 -4.85 -3.95
C GLN A 370 -11.15 -3.68 -3.95
N ILE A 371 -10.88 -2.66 -3.18
CA ILE A 371 -11.66 -1.41 -3.14
C ILE A 371 -10.64 -0.27 -3.18
N GLY A 372 -10.70 0.55 -4.22
CA GLY A 372 -9.70 1.58 -4.46
C GLY A 372 -8.32 1.00 -4.80
N ASP A 373 -7.29 1.78 -4.62
CA ASP A 373 -5.92 1.44 -4.98
C ASP A 373 -5.33 0.27 -4.21
N ASN A 374 -4.50 -0.51 -4.90
CA ASN A 374 -3.64 -1.53 -4.33
C ASN A 374 -2.22 -1.33 -4.86
N ASP A 375 -1.30 -0.89 -4.01
CA ASP A 375 0.11 -0.73 -4.36
C ASP A 375 0.99 -1.91 -3.95
N SER A 376 0.39 -2.98 -3.41
CA SER A 376 1.06 -4.17 -2.85
C SER A 376 2.05 -3.84 -1.72
N GLY A 377 1.89 -2.67 -1.09
CA GLY A 377 2.75 -2.20 -0.02
C GLY A 377 2.53 -2.96 1.28
N PHE A 378 3.65 -3.31 1.93
CA PHE A 378 3.70 -3.85 3.28
C PHE A 378 4.73 -3.09 4.11
N TYR A 379 4.51 -2.98 5.40
CA TYR A 379 5.48 -2.41 6.31
C TYR A 379 6.57 -3.44 6.67
N TRP A 380 6.14 -4.68 6.87
CA TRP A 380 6.99 -5.86 7.01
C TRP A 380 6.32 -7.06 6.33
N LYS A 381 7.12 -8.04 5.91
CA LYS A 381 6.66 -9.31 5.34
C LYS A 381 7.19 -10.46 6.20
N LEU A 382 6.46 -11.57 6.25
CA LEU A 382 6.86 -12.77 7.00
C LEU A 382 7.45 -13.85 6.11
N ASN A 383 7.11 -13.82 4.83
CA ASN A 383 7.76 -14.58 3.76
C ASN A 383 7.33 -13.98 2.40
N ASN A 384 7.53 -14.71 1.31
CA ASN A 384 7.16 -14.26 -0.04
C ASN A 384 5.63 -14.22 -0.29
N SER A 385 4.82 -14.87 0.56
CA SER A 385 3.36 -14.91 0.42
C SER A 385 2.66 -13.91 1.34
N GLU A 386 1.84 -13.04 0.78
CA GLU A 386 0.97 -12.12 1.53
C GLU A 386 0.07 -12.86 2.55
N LYS A 387 -0.31 -14.10 2.23
CA LYS A 387 -1.20 -14.94 3.06
C LYS A 387 -0.70 -15.04 4.51
N PHE A 388 0.59 -15.27 4.72
CA PHE A 388 1.14 -15.43 6.06
C PHE A 388 1.15 -14.11 6.84
N THR A 389 1.43 -13.00 6.15
CA THR A 389 1.32 -11.67 6.74
C THR A 389 -0.11 -11.39 7.19
N TYR A 390 -1.12 -11.72 6.37
CA TYR A 390 -2.53 -11.56 6.76
C TYR A 390 -2.96 -12.49 7.88
N GLN A 391 -2.50 -13.74 7.89
CA GLN A 391 -2.74 -14.67 9.00
C GLN A 391 -2.16 -14.17 10.31
N SER A 392 -0.96 -13.58 10.28
CA SER A 392 -0.36 -12.92 11.44
C SER A 392 -1.22 -11.75 11.93
N LEU A 393 -1.66 -10.87 11.02
CA LEU A 393 -2.55 -9.76 11.38
C LEU A 393 -3.85 -10.24 12.04
N ILE A 394 -4.48 -11.29 11.52
CA ILE A 394 -5.68 -11.91 12.13
C ILE A 394 -5.37 -12.41 13.55
N LYS A 395 -4.26 -13.11 13.74
CA LYS A 395 -3.83 -13.59 15.07
C LYS A 395 -3.56 -12.44 16.03
N ILE A 396 -2.90 -11.37 15.59
CA ILE A 396 -2.66 -10.16 16.38
C ILE A 396 -3.99 -9.53 16.81
N ILE A 397 -4.92 -9.33 15.87
CA ILE A 397 -6.24 -8.79 16.14
C ILE A 397 -6.95 -9.62 17.21
N SER A 398 -6.99 -10.93 17.04
CA SER A 398 -7.73 -11.85 17.92
C SER A 398 -7.13 -11.95 19.32
N ASN A 399 -5.81 -11.80 19.48
CA ASN A 399 -5.12 -11.99 20.76
C ASN A 399 -4.86 -10.68 21.52
N LYS A 400 -4.68 -9.56 20.82
CA LYS A 400 -4.29 -8.28 21.46
C LYS A 400 -5.45 -7.30 21.60
N TYR A 401 -6.46 -7.35 20.71
CA TYR A 401 -7.51 -6.34 20.65
C TYR A 401 -8.89 -6.97 20.84
N ASN A 402 -9.62 -6.50 21.87
CA ASN A 402 -11.03 -6.89 22.09
C ASN A 402 -11.92 -6.02 21.21
N TYR A 403 -12.22 -6.47 19.98
CA TYR A 403 -13.03 -5.73 19.01
C TYR A 403 -14.41 -6.33 18.82
N LYS A 404 -15.37 -5.50 18.44
CA LYS A 404 -16.71 -5.93 18.04
C LYS A 404 -16.75 -6.13 16.53
N LYS A 405 -17.15 -7.31 16.05
CA LYS A 405 -17.44 -7.53 14.63
C LYS A 405 -18.56 -6.60 14.16
N GLN A 406 -18.35 -5.96 13.02
CA GLN A 406 -19.31 -5.08 12.37
C GLN A 406 -19.35 -5.39 10.87
N ASP A 407 -20.53 -5.18 10.27
CA ASP A 407 -20.76 -5.38 8.84
C ASP A 407 -21.04 -4.04 8.10
N ASN A 408 -21.19 -2.96 8.85
CA ASN A 408 -21.49 -1.63 8.31
C ASN A 408 -20.40 -0.63 8.72
N PHE A 409 -19.69 -0.09 7.74
CA PHE A 409 -18.69 0.96 7.91
C PHE A 409 -19.11 2.19 7.10
N MET A 410 -20.04 2.95 7.68
CA MET A 410 -20.75 4.04 7.01
C MET A 410 -19.85 5.21 6.60
N ASN A 411 -18.75 5.43 7.33
CA ASN A 411 -17.81 6.50 6.98
C ASN A 411 -16.95 6.15 5.75
N PHE A 412 -16.66 4.87 5.56
CA PHE A 412 -16.01 4.35 4.36
C PHE A 412 -17.02 4.15 3.21
N GLY A 413 -18.27 3.93 3.57
CA GLY A 413 -19.33 3.56 2.62
C GLY A 413 -19.31 2.08 2.27
N LEU A 414 -18.92 1.21 3.19
CA LEU A 414 -18.91 -0.23 2.97
C LEU A 414 -19.99 -0.90 3.82
N LEU A 415 -20.84 -1.69 3.15
CA LEU A 415 -21.83 -2.57 3.77
C LEU A 415 -21.55 -4.00 3.38
N ARG A 416 -21.54 -4.90 4.35
CA ARG A 416 -21.50 -6.34 4.14
C ARG A 416 -22.84 -6.97 4.43
N ARG A 417 -23.25 -7.94 3.62
CA ARG A 417 -24.44 -8.78 3.87
C ARG A 417 -24.09 -10.23 3.63
N LYS A 418 -24.40 -11.05 4.61
CA LYS A 418 -24.11 -12.48 4.58
C LYS A 418 -25.39 -13.29 4.70
N THR A 419 -25.53 -14.27 3.83
CA THR A 419 -26.51 -15.36 3.92
C THR A 419 -25.76 -16.67 4.18
N ASN A 420 -26.48 -17.80 4.20
CA ASN A 420 -25.82 -19.12 4.34
C ASN A 420 -24.87 -19.41 3.15
N ASN A 421 -25.24 -18.97 1.94
CA ASN A 421 -24.58 -19.33 0.69
C ASN A 421 -23.75 -18.18 0.11
N TYR A 422 -24.11 -16.93 0.42
CA TYR A 422 -23.52 -15.75 -0.19
C TYR A 422 -22.96 -14.79 0.84
N ASP A 423 -21.89 -14.13 0.47
CA ASP A 423 -21.35 -12.99 1.18
C ASP A 423 -21.13 -11.85 0.16
N LEU A 424 -21.74 -10.72 0.42
CA LEU A 424 -21.74 -9.56 -0.48
C LEU A 424 -21.17 -8.34 0.23
N ILE A 425 -20.21 -7.68 -0.41
CA ILE A 425 -19.67 -6.39 0.00
C ILE A 425 -20.14 -5.35 -1.00
N PHE A 426 -20.84 -4.32 -0.51
CA PHE A 426 -21.35 -3.20 -1.29
C PHE A 426 -20.62 -1.93 -0.91
N LYS A 427 -20.24 -1.13 -1.90
CA LYS A 427 -19.61 0.18 -1.70
C LYS A 427 -20.52 1.32 -2.15
N CYS A 428 -20.80 2.27 -1.25
CA CYS A 428 -21.42 3.54 -1.55
C CYS A 428 -21.01 4.56 -0.49
N GLY A 429 -20.07 5.44 -0.80
CA GLY A 429 -19.52 6.37 0.17
C GLY A 429 -19.01 7.66 -0.44
N LYS A 430 -18.65 8.58 0.44
CA LYS A 430 -18.00 9.83 0.03
C LYS A 430 -16.58 9.52 -0.47
N LEU A 431 -16.13 10.33 -1.40
CA LEU A 431 -14.76 10.27 -1.90
C LEU A 431 -13.77 10.49 -0.75
N GLY A 432 -12.82 9.57 -0.61
CA GLY A 432 -11.81 9.56 0.44
C GLY A 432 -10.88 10.77 0.41
N GLN A 433 -9.97 10.81 1.38
CA GLN A 433 -9.03 11.92 1.56
C GLN A 433 -9.73 13.29 1.56
N LYS A 434 -10.89 13.38 2.28
CA LYS A 434 -11.72 14.59 2.40
C LYS A 434 -12.17 15.14 1.04
N GLY A 435 -12.54 14.25 0.13
CA GLY A 435 -13.07 14.58 -1.18
C GLY A 435 -12.02 14.79 -2.27
N LYS A 436 -10.78 14.35 -2.04
CA LYS A 436 -9.72 14.41 -3.08
C LYS A 436 -9.48 13.10 -3.81
N GLY A 437 -9.93 11.99 -3.24
CA GLY A 437 -9.95 10.68 -3.87
C GLY A 437 -8.57 10.14 -4.27
N GLY A 438 -7.55 10.39 -3.44
CA GLY A 438 -6.17 10.00 -3.79
C GLY A 438 -6.00 8.53 -4.08
N HIS A 439 -6.69 7.67 -3.33
CA HIS A 439 -6.68 6.21 -3.49
C HIS A 439 -8.06 5.62 -3.78
N ASP A 440 -9.08 6.47 -3.97
CA ASP A 440 -10.39 6.02 -4.42
C ASP A 440 -10.44 5.78 -5.92
N HIS A 441 -11.40 4.96 -6.32
CA HIS A 441 -11.80 4.73 -7.71
C HIS A 441 -13.22 5.27 -7.96
N ASN A 442 -13.65 5.25 -9.21
CA ASN A 442 -15.03 5.54 -9.63
C ASN A 442 -15.92 4.29 -9.47
N ASP A 443 -15.96 3.76 -8.26
CA ASP A 443 -16.52 2.45 -7.90
C ASP A 443 -17.76 2.54 -6.98
N ASN A 444 -18.35 3.72 -6.80
CA ASN A 444 -19.56 3.87 -6.00
C ASN A 444 -20.71 3.07 -6.60
N LEU A 445 -21.46 2.39 -5.75
CA LEU A 445 -22.51 1.40 -6.03
C LEU A 445 -21.96 0.06 -6.57
N SER A 446 -20.65 -0.18 -6.58
CA SER A 446 -20.09 -1.48 -6.92
C SER A 446 -20.33 -2.50 -5.79
N TYR A 447 -20.20 -3.77 -6.14
CA TYR A 447 -20.26 -4.85 -5.16
C TYR A 447 -19.25 -5.95 -5.53
N ASN A 448 -18.81 -6.67 -4.51
CA ASN A 448 -18.11 -7.94 -4.63
C ASN A 448 -19.01 -9.05 -4.10
N LEU A 449 -19.03 -10.21 -4.76
CA LEU A 449 -19.86 -11.36 -4.39
C LEU A 449 -18.97 -12.59 -4.19
N TYR A 450 -19.18 -13.23 -3.05
CA TYR A 450 -18.53 -14.48 -2.68
C TYR A 450 -19.57 -15.57 -2.53
N CYS A 451 -19.26 -16.79 -3.00
CA CYS A 451 -20.03 -17.99 -2.74
C CYS A 451 -19.26 -18.83 -1.71
N GLY A 452 -19.77 -18.91 -0.49
CA GLY A 452 -18.96 -19.33 0.64
C GLY A 452 -17.81 -18.34 0.91
N MET A 453 -16.57 -18.81 0.82
CA MET A 453 -15.36 -17.98 0.93
C MET A 453 -14.73 -17.66 -0.43
N GLU A 454 -15.26 -18.22 -1.53
CA GLU A 454 -14.69 -18.10 -2.87
C GLU A 454 -15.21 -16.86 -3.60
N PRO A 455 -14.34 -16.00 -4.14
CA PRO A 455 -14.76 -14.82 -4.89
C PRO A 455 -15.35 -15.22 -6.26
N PHE A 456 -16.50 -14.66 -6.61
CA PHE A 456 -17.18 -14.83 -7.89
C PHE A 456 -17.21 -13.54 -8.70
N VAL A 457 -17.75 -12.45 -8.11
CA VAL A 457 -17.76 -11.12 -8.70
C VAL A 457 -16.80 -10.26 -7.90
N VAL A 458 -15.88 -9.63 -8.60
CA VAL A 458 -14.76 -8.89 -7.98
C VAL A 458 -14.56 -7.53 -8.63
N ASP A 459 -13.82 -6.67 -7.97
CA ASP A 459 -13.23 -5.48 -8.57
C ASP A 459 -11.97 -5.86 -9.35
N ILE A 460 -11.63 -5.12 -10.41
CA ILE A 460 -10.48 -5.46 -11.26
C ILE A 460 -9.12 -5.15 -10.62
N GLY A 461 -9.09 -4.38 -9.52
CA GLY A 461 -7.89 -4.03 -8.79
C GLY A 461 -7.11 -2.82 -9.35
N THR A 462 -5.79 -2.80 -9.12
CA THR A 462 -4.88 -1.74 -9.56
C THR A 462 -3.62 -2.32 -10.17
N TYR A 463 -3.26 -1.89 -11.38
CA TYR A 463 -2.09 -2.44 -12.07
C TYR A 463 -0.83 -1.58 -11.92
N CYS A 464 -0.92 -0.26 -12.12
CA CYS A 464 0.23 0.63 -12.09
C CYS A 464 -0.16 2.06 -11.70
N TYR A 465 0.85 2.87 -11.34
CA TYR A 465 0.68 4.30 -11.09
C TYR A 465 1.47 5.15 -12.10
N THR A 466 2.76 5.34 -11.83
CA THR A 466 3.61 6.34 -12.49
C THR A 466 4.10 5.94 -13.87
N SER A 467 4.18 4.65 -14.13
CA SER A 467 4.71 4.10 -15.38
C SER A 467 3.78 4.33 -16.58
N ASN A 468 2.45 4.33 -16.37
CA ASN A 468 1.47 4.51 -17.45
C ASN A 468 0.16 5.12 -16.93
N PHE A 469 -0.08 6.39 -17.26
CA PHE A 469 -1.26 7.15 -16.79
C PHE A 469 -2.56 6.69 -17.43
N GLU A 470 -2.54 6.22 -18.68
CA GLU A 470 -3.74 5.70 -19.35
C GLU A 470 -4.21 4.41 -18.66
N LEU A 471 -3.29 3.48 -18.40
CA LEU A 471 -3.60 2.27 -17.63
C LEU A 471 -4.02 2.60 -16.19
N ARG A 472 -3.35 3.56 -15.55
CA ARG A 472 -3.76 4.05 -14.23
C ARG A 472 -5.21 4.52 -14.23
N ASN A 473 -5.58 5.38 -15.17
CA ASN A 473 -6.95 5.90 -15.30
C ASN A 473 -7.94 4.81 -15.72
N LYS A 474 -7.54 3.89 -16.60
CA LYS A 474 -8.37 2.74 -16.99
C LYS A 474 -8.80 1.93 -15.76
N TYR A 475 -7.86 1.54 -14.89
CA TYR A 475 -8.19 0.70 -13.72
C TYR A 475 -9.05 1.39 -12.67
N ARG A 476 -9.03 2.71 -12.57
CA ARG A 476 -9.87 3.49 -11.64
C ARG A 476 -11.11 4.13 -12.27
N SER A 477 -11.37 3.88 -13.58
CA SER A 477 -12.52 4.43 -14.31
C SER A 477 -13.83 3.72 -13.93
N THR A 478 -14.95 4.40 -14.11
CA THR A 478 -16.30 3.86 -13.87
C THR A 478 -16.53 2.56 -14.66
N ALA A 479 -16.04 2.50 -15.92
CA ALA A 479 -16.16 1.30 -16.75
C ALA A 479 -15.46 0.06 -16.19
N SER A 480 -14.52 0.24 -15.27
CA SER A 480 -13.72 -0.84 -14.69
C SER A 480 -14.28 -1.42 -13.39
N HIS A 481 -15.50 -1.04 -13.03
CA HIS A 481 -16.16 -1.50 -11.82
C HIS A 481 -17.53 -2.10 -12.10
N ASN A 482 -18.09 -2.83 -11.14
CA ASN A 482 -19.38 -3.52 -11.27
C ASN A 482 -20.56 -2.53 -11.14
N VAL A 483 -20.65 -1.54 -12.02
CA VAL A 483 -21.64 -0.44 -11.99
C VAL A 483 -22.16 -0.11 -13.38
N ILE A 484 -23.21 0.73 -13.48
CA ILE A 484 -23.60 1.32 -14.75
C ILE A 484 -22.47 2.22 -15.27
N TRP A 485 -22.10 1.98 -16.52
CA TRP A 485 -21.25 2.86 -17.29
C TRP A 485 -21.99 3.47 -18.48
N ILE A 486 -21.78 4.75 -18.69
CA ILE A 486 -22.30 5.53 -19.83
C ILE A 486 -21.08 6.08 -20.55
N ASN A 487 -21.05 5.90 -21.86
CA ASN A 487 -19.90 6.33 -22.66
C ASN A 487 -19.54 7.80 -22.38
N ASP A 488 -18.25 8.07 -22.27
CA ASP A 488 -17.67 9.39 -22.01
C ASP A 488 -18.10 10.06 -20.68
N CYS A 489 -18.64 9.29 -19.72
CA CYS A 489 -19.04 9.81 -18.43
C CYS A 489 -18.39 9.04 -17.28
N GLU A 490 -17.72 9.75 -16.39
CA GLU A 490 -17.10 9.23 -15.18
C GLU A 490 -17.87 9.69 -13.92
N GLN A 491 -17.92 8.87 -12.88
CA GLN A 491 -18.50 9.26 -11.59
C GLN A 491 -17.78 10.48 -11.00
N ASN A 492 -16.45 10.52 -11.13
CA ASN A 492 -15.62 11.68 -10.80
C ASN A 492 -14.59 11.86 -11.92
N SER A 493 -14.39 13.10 -12.37
CA SER A 493 -13.43 13.40 -13.41
C SER A 493 -11.99 13.17 -12.94
N PHE A 494 -11.16 12.70 -13.84
CA PHE A 494 -9.72 12.63 -13.59
C PHE A 494 -9.12 14.02 -13.68
N SER A 495 -8.20 14.34 -12.77
CA SER A 495 -7.40 15.55 -12.90
C SER A 495 -6.52 15.44 -14.14
N SER A 496 -6.61 16.40 -15.06
CA SER A 496 -6.21 16.20 -16.45
C SER A 496 -4.81 16.69 -16.80
N THR A 497 -4.04 17.27 -15.86
CA THR A 497 -3.03 18.22 -16.36
C THR A 497 -1.59 18.05 -15.91
N ASN A 498 -1.28 17.32 -14.82
CA ASN A 498 0.11 17.20 -14.35
C ASN A 498 0.38 15.88 -13.62
N ASN A 499 1.63 15.45 -13.60
CA ASN A 499 2.10 14.27 -12.88
C ASN A 499 1.73 14.26 -11.38
N ASP A 500 1.67 15.44 -10.75
CA ASP A 500 1.26 15.60 -9.35
C ASP A 500 -0.23 15.31 -9.11
N ASP A 501 -1.03 15.29 -10.18
CA ASP A 501 -2.48 15.15 -10.12
C ASP A 501 -2.99 13.73 -10.44
N MET A 502 -2.10 12.77 -10.74
CA MET A 502 -2.48 11.40 -11.10
C MET A 502 -3.23 10.64 -10.00
N PHE A 503 -3.10 11.08 -8.75
CA PHE A 503 -3.80 10.51 -7.61
C PHE A 503 -5.09 11.24 -7.24
N TRP A 504 -5.44 12.34 -7.94
CA TRP A 504 -6.62 13.12 -7.58
C TRP A 504 -7.81 12.78 -8.48
N LEU A 505 -9.00 12.77 -7.86
CA LEU A 505 -10.28 12.78 -8.56
C LEU A 505 -10.94 14.14 -8.34
N GLU A 506 -11.41 14.77 -9.42
CA GLU A 506 -12.20 15.99 -9.31
C GLU A 506 -13.68 15.61 -9.13
N THR A 507 -14.23 15.94 -7.97
CA THR A 507 -15.65 15.67 -7.71
C THR A 507 -16.52 16.60 -8.54
N ASN A 508 -17.33 16.02 -9.41
CA ASN A 508 -18.39 16.75 -10.07
C ASN A 508 -19.61 16.88 -9.15
N HIS A 509 -19.92 15.89 -8.30
CA HIS A 509 -20.99 15.92 -7.31
C HIS A 509 -20.74 14.92 -6.17
N GLN A 510 -20.89 15.36 -4.92
CA GLN A 510 -20.59 14.53 -3.74
C GLN A 510 -21.86 13.92 -3.10
N ASN A 511 -22.89 13.62 -3.86
CA ASN A 511 -24.17 13.15 -3.31
C ASN A 511 -24.30 11.62 -3.29
N SER A 512 -23.19 10.89 -2.99
CA SER A 512 -23.31 9.46 -2.68
C SER A 512 -23.95 9.29 -1.31
N ARG A 513 -25.00 8.48 -1.24
CA ARG A 513 -25.69 8.15 0.01
C ARG A 513 -26.15 6.70 0.01
N ILE A 514 -26.10 6.09 1.17
CA ILE A 514 -26.77 4.85 1.45
C ILE A 514 -28.22 5.18 1.80
N ASP A 515 -29.18 4.67 1.03
CA ASP A 515 -30.61 4.92 1.22
C ASP A 515 -31.23 3.87 2.15
N SER A 516 -30.71 2.63 2.15
CA SER A 516 -31.11 1.55 3.04
C SER A 516 -29.93 0.64 3.37
N ASP A 517 -29.87 0.19 4.64
CA ASP A 517 -28.87 -0.74 5.18
C ASP A 517 -29.49 -1.92 5.94
N LYS A 518 -30.71 -2.33 5.55
CA LYS A 518 -31.42 -3.44 6.18
C LYS A 518 -30.69 -4.78 5.90
N GLU A 519 -30.93 -5.76 6.75
CA GLU A 519 -30.29 -7.09 6.68
C GLU A 519 -30.44 -7.77 5.31
N LYS A 520 -31.64 -7.74 4.74
CA LYS A 520 -31.97 -8.37 3.46
C LYS A 520 -32.14 -7.40 2.29
N PHE A 521 -31.91 -6.13 2.50
CA PHE A 521 -32.10 -5.11 1.49
C PHE A 521 -31.16 -3.92 1.73
N ILE A 522 -30.28 -3.68 0.78
CA ILE A 522 -29.41 -2.53 0.77
C ILE A 522 -29.66 -1.69 -0.48
N SER A 523 -29.52 -0.40 -0.35
CA SER A 523 -29.60 0.50 -1.51
C SER A 523 -28.74 1.74 -1.32
N GLY A 524 -28.30 2.28 -2.44
CA GLY A 524 -27.56 3.53 -2.48
C GLY A 524 -27.85 4.30 -3.75
N THR A 525 -27.64 5.60 -3.68
CA THR A 525 -27.83 6.53 -4.80
C THR A 525 -26.64 7.47 -4.94
N ILE A 526 -26.26 7.73 -6.17
CA ILE A 526 -25.25 8.73 -6.56
C ILE A 526 -25.84 9.65 -7.63
N ASP A 527 -25.33 10.87 -7.73
CA ASP A 527 -25.53 11.70 -8.92
C ASP A 527 -24.50 11.31 -9.98
N TYR A 528 -24.97 10.78 -11.11
CA TYR A 528 -24.11 10.29 -12.17
C TYR A 528 -24.56 10.88 -13.52
N CYS A 529 -23.68 11.56 -14.23
CA CYS A 529 -23.97 12.26 -15.48
C CYS A 529 -25.19 13.19 -15.38
N GLY A 530 -25.34 13.89 -14.24
CA GLY A 530 -26.43 14.83 -13.99
C GLY A 530 -27.79 14.22 -13.67
N LYS A 531 -27.85 12.92 -13.42
CA LYS A 531 -29.05 12.18 -13.05
C LYS A 531 -28.80 11.24 -11.86
N PRO A 532 -29.82 10.95 -11.05
CA PRO A 532 -29.68 9.96 -10.00
C PRO A 532 -29.54 8.57 -10.59
N TYR A 533 -28.51 7.85 -10.16
CA TYR A 533 -28.33 6.40 -10.34
C TYR A 533 -28.52 5.74 -8.98
N THR A 534 -29.48 4.83 -8.90
CA THR A 534 -29.79 4.06 -7.69
C THR A 534 -29.58 2.58 -7.98
N ARG A 535 -28.83 1.91 -7.11
CA ARG A 535 -28.74 0.46 -7.04
C ARG A 535 -29.43 -0.05 -5.79
N GLU A 536 -30.28 -1.05 -5.96
CA GLU A 536 -30.92 -1.82 -4.92
C GLU A 536 -30.46 -3.27 -4.98
N ILE A 537 -30.12 -3.85 -3.84
CA ILE A 537 -29.74 -5.26 -3.74
C ILE A 537 -30.62 -5.92 -2.68
N GLU A 538 -31.38 -6.93 -3.11
CA GLU A 538 -32.20 -7.77 -2.26
C GLU A 538 -31.54 -9.13 -2.09
N LEU A 539 -31.41 -9.60 -0.85
CA LEU A 539 -30.76 -10.84 -0.48
C LEU A 539 -31.76 -11.80 0.16
N ASN A 540 -32.03 -12.88 -0.51
CA ASN A 540 -32.73 -14.04 0.04
C ASN A 540 -31.72 -15.18 0.24
N SER A 541 -32.13 -16.26 0.93
CA SER A 541 -31.23 -17.38 1.23
C SER A 541 -30.52 -17.94 -0.01
N ASN A 542 -31.23 -18.03 -1.14
CA ASN A 542 -30.77 -18.69 -2.37
C ASN A 542 -30.74 -17.77 -3.59
N ILE A 543 -31.14 -16.50 -3.44
CA ILE A 543 -31.23 -15.54 -4.55
C ILE A 543 -30.71 -14.17 -4.09
N ILE A 544 -29.85 -13.59 -4.88
CA ILE A 544 -29.48 -12.18 -4.81
C ILE A 544 -30.04 -11.49 -6.05
N THR A 545 -30.83 -10.44 -5.86
CA THR A 545 -31.35 -9.61 -6.94
C THR A 545 -30.71 -8.24 -6.88
N VAL A 546 -30.06 -7.82 -7.96
CA VAL A 546 -29.49 -6.49 -8.14
C VAL A 546 -30.34 -5.74 -9.15
N SER A 547 -30.84 -4.57 -8.75
CA SER A 547 -31.68 -3.69 -9.55
C SER A 547 -31.05 -2.34 -9.73
N ASP A 548 -30.71 -1.98 -10.96
CA ASP A 548 -30.11 -0.71 -11.35
C ASP A 548 -31.14 0.22 -11.97
N LYS A 549 -31.38 1.37 -11.36
CA LYS A 549 -32.35 2.38 -11.78
C LYS A 549 -31.62 3.63 -12.27
N TYR A 550 -31.74 3.92 -13.55
CA TYR A 550 -31.21 5.13 -14.15
C TYR A 550 -32.15 5.64 -15.25
N ASN A 551 -32.80 6.74 -15.00
CA ASN A 551 -33.84 7.27 -15.90
C ASN A 551 -33.24 7.99 -17.12
N SER A 552 -32.94 7.22 -18.17
CA SER A 552 -32.41 7.71 -19.43
C SER A 552 -32.67 6.74 -20.56
N ASN A 553 -32.99 7.26 -21.77
CA ASN A 553 -33.21 6.45 -22.96
C ASN A 553 -31.91 6.16 -23.76
N ILE A 554 -30.74 6.51 -23.22
CA ILE A 554 -29.45 6.14 -23.80
C ILE A 554 -29.09 4.72 -23.41
N ASP A 555 -28.31 4.05 -24.24
CA ASP A 555 -27.72 2.75 -23.90
C ASP A 555 -26.77 2.90 -22.70
N LYS A 556 -26.92 1.98 -21.77
CA LYS A 556 -26.12 1.84 -20.56
C LYS A 556 -25.44 0.48 -20.59
N GLU A 557 -24.21 0.42 -20.15
CA GLU A 557 -23.51 -0.84 -19.93
C GLU A 557 -23.34 -1.10 -18.44
N ILE A 558 -23.46 -2.37 -18.03
CA ILE A 558 -23.04 -2.83 -16.70
C ILE A 558 -21.96 -3.88 -16.95
N ASN A 559 -20.76 -3.63 -16.45
CA ASN A 559 -19.70 -4.60 -16.46
C ASN A 559 -19.76 -5.42 -15.16
N ILE A 560 -19.76 -6.75 -15.27
CA ILE A 560 -19.70 -7.67 -14.14
C ILE A 560 -18.41 -8.47 -14.28
N TYR A 561 -17.42 -8.12 -13.45
CA TYR A 561 -16.08 -8.69 -13.49
C TYR A 561 -16.00 -9.96 -12.68
N LEU A 562 -15.67 -11.08 -13.31
CA LEU A 562 -15.58 -12.39 -12.67
C LEU A 562 -14.14 -12.67 -12.21
N PHE A 563 -13.99 -13.39 -11.11
CA PHE A 563 -12.68 -13.80 -10.63
C PHE A 563 -12.01 -14.78 -11.63
N PRO A 564 -10.67 -14.79 -11.77
CA PRO A 564 -9.97 -15.52 -12.85
C PRO A 564 -10.25 -17.02 -12.96
N ASN A 565 -10.63 -17.70 -11.86
CA ASN A 565 -10.94 -19.13 -11.89
C ASN A 565 -12.41 -19.44 -12.24
N ILE A 566 -13.24 -18.43 -12.45
CA ILE A 566 -14.66 -18.62 -12.77
C ILE A 566 -14.84 -18.91 -14.25
N LYS A 567 -15.45 -20.06 -14.55
CA LYS A 567 -15.87 -20.46 -15.89
C LYS A 567 -17.32 -20.03 -16.13
N VAL A 568 -17.61 -19.73 -17.39
CA VAL A 568 -18.95 -19.26 -17.81
C VAL A 568 -19.49 -20.15 -18.91
N GLU A 569 -20.72 -20.63 -18.76
CA GLU A 569 -21.42 -21.50 -19.71
C GLU A 569 -22.84 -20.96 -19.93
N ALA A 570 -23.23 -20.74 -21.18
CA ALA A 570 -24.59 -20.34 -21.49
C ALA A 570 -25.53 -21.56 -21.33
N VAL A 571 -26.60 -21.40 -20.56
CA VAL A 571 -27.59 -22.47 -20.31
C VAL A 571 -28.84 -22.25 -21.14
N GLU A 572 -29.38 -21.03 -21.08
CA GLU A 572 -30.56 -20.59 -21.81
C GLU A 572 -30.40 -19.15 -22.27
N LYS A 573 -31.38 -18.57 -22.95
CA LYS A 573 -31.40 -17.18 -23.29
C LYS A 573 -31.35 -16.33 -22.01
N ASN A 574 -30.31 -15.47 -21.88
CA ASN A 574 -30.10 -14.61 -20.73
C ASN A 574 -29.82 -15.33 -19.40
N VAL A 575 -29.50 -16.63 -19.43
CA VAL A 575 -29.12 -17.43 -18.26
C VAL A 575 -27.74 -18.06 -18.48
N TYR A 576 -26.86 -17.84 -17.55
CA TYR A 576 -25.50 -18.35 -17.59
C TYR A 576 -25.16 -19.10 -16.30
N LYS A 577 -24.41 -20.18 -16.42
CA LYS A 577 -23.81 -20.91 -15.31
C LYS A 577 -22.40 -20.35 -15.08
N LEU A 578 -22.17 -19.85 -13.89
CA LEU A 578 -20.86 -19.40 -13.38
C LEU A 578 -20.36 -20.46 -12.42
N PHE A 579 -19.15 -20.99 -12.59
CA PHE A 579 -18.67 -22.07 -11.75
C PHE A 579 -17.16 -22.14 -11.64
N ASN A 580 -16.71 -22.68 -10.53
CA ASN A 580 -15.35 -23.14 -10.28
C ASN A 580 -15.40 -24.61 -9.76
N GLU A 581 -14.29 -25.10 -9.23
CA GLU A 581 -14.18 -26.48 -8.72
C GLU A 581 -15.08 -26.77 -7.51
N GLN A 582 -15.48 -25.74 -6.77
CA GLN A 582 -16.17 -25.87 -5.47
C GLN A 582 -17.63 -25.44 -5.53
N ASN A 583 -17.96 -24.44 -6.35
CA ASN A 583 -19.26 -23.78 -6.31
C ASN A 583 -19.83 -23.56 -7.72
N ILE A 584 -21.17 -23.56 -7.78
CA ILE A 584 -21.94 -23.24 -8.99
C ILE A 584 -22.93 -22.14 -8.65
N LEU A 585 -23.08 -21.19 -9.56
CA LEU A 585 -23.98 -20.06 -9.46
C LEU A 585 -24.65 -19.82 -10.80
N PHE A 586 -25.97 -19.60 -10.85
CA PHE A 586 -26.69 -19.23 -12.06
C PHE A 586 -26.93 -17.73 -12.08
N PHE A 587 -26.53 -17.10 -13.17
CA PHE A 587 -26.72 -15.68 -13.45
C PHE A 587 -27.84 -15.50 -14.47
N GLU A 588 -28.78 -14.62 -14.19
CA GLU A 588 -29.92 -14.28 -15.05
C GLU A 588 -30.10 -12.78 -15.13
N THR A 589 -30.53 -12.24 -16.28
CA THR A 589 -30.79 -10.82 -16.45
C THR A 589 -31.89 -10.49 -17.44
N ASN A 590 -32.53 -9.32 -17.28
CA ASN A 590 -33.46 -8.73 -18.25
C ASN A 590 -32.79 -7.81 -19.28
N ALA A 591 -31.46 -7.69 -19.29
CA ALA A 591 -30.74 -6.82 -20.23
C ALA A 591 -31.03 -7.20 -21.68
N GLN A 592 -31.09 -6.19 -22.55
CA GLN A 592 -31.41 -6.36 -23.98
C GLN A 592 -30.31 -7.11 -24.74
N LYS A 593 -29.06 -6.90 -24.38
CA LYS A 593 -27.88 -7.55 -24.97
C LYS A 593 -26.93 -8.02 -23.87
N ILE A 594 -26.34 -9.18 -24.08
CA ILE A 594 -25.34 -9.76 -23.18
C ILE A 594 -24.15 -10.18 -24.02
N LYS A 595 -22.94 -9.85 -23.55
CA LYS A 595 -21.67 -10.29 -24.13
C LYS A 595 -20.77 -10.83 -23.05
N LEU A 596 -19.99 -11.84 -23.37
CA LEU A 596 -18.88 -12.32 -22.57
C LEU A 596 -17.58 -11.79 -23.20
N GLU A 597 -16.79 -11.08 -22.43
CA GLU A 597 -15.53 -10.46 -22.88
C GLU A 597 -14.37 -10.84 -21.96
N ASN A 598 -13.18 -10.93 -22.54
CA ASN A 598 -11.96 -11.07 -21.76
C ASN A 598 -11.57 -9.73 -21.11
N TYR A 599 -11.00 -9.81 -19.92
CA TYR A 599 -10.36 -8.67 -19.27
C TYR A 599 -9.10 -9.09 -18.48
N GLU A 600 -8.35 -8.12 -18.01
CA GLU A 600 -7.16 -8.32 -17.20
C GLU A 600 -7.45 -7.93 -15.75
N PHE A 601 -7.55 -8.94 -14.87
CA PHE A 601 -7.64 -8.77 -13.42
C PHE A 601 -6.26 -8.47 -12.83
N SER A 602 -6.15 -7.50 -11.93
CA SER A 602 -4.91 -7.17 -11.24
C SER A 602 -5.00 -7.48 -9.74
N PRO A 603 -4.55 -8.67 -9.31
CA PRO A 603 -4.56 -9.04 -7.90
C PRO A 603 -3.55 -8.25 -7.07
N ALA A 604 -2.50 -7.75 -7.70
CA ALA A 604 -1.39 -7.04 -7.10
C ALA A 604 -0.79 -6.06 -8.10
N TYR A 605 -0.10 -5.05 -7.61
CA TYR A 605 0.60 -4.07 -8.43
C TYR A 605 1.59 -4.74 -9.39
N GLY A 606 1.55 -4.36 -10.67
CA GLY A 606 2.39 -4.92 -11.71
C GLY A 606 2.00 -6.34 -12.19
N VAL A 607 0.90 -6.91 -11.68
CA VAL A 607 0.46 -8.28 -11.97
C VAL A 607 -0.86 -8.26 -12.72
N LYS A 608 -0.99 -9.06 -13.78
CA LYS A 608 -2.22 -9.26 -14.55
C LYS A 608 -2.53 -10.73 -14.70
N LEU A 609 -3.80 -11.08 -14.58
CA LEU A 609 -4.36 -12.41 -14.84
C LEU A 609 -5.52 -12.27 -15.82
N GLY A 610 -5.59 -13.17 -16.80
CA GLY A 610 -6.72 -13.23 -17.71
C GLY A 610 -7.99 -13.71 -17.01
N ALA A 611 -9.12 -13.04 -17.26
CA ALA A 611 -10.41 -13.38 -16.70
C ALA A 611 -11.56 -12.98 -17.63
N PHE A 612 -12.79 -13.34 -17.29
CA PHE A 612 -13.99 -12.99 -18.05
C PHE A 612 -14.80 -11.93 -17.32
N LYS A 613 -15.44 -11.05 -18.10
CA LYS A 613 -16.53 -10.18 -17.63
C LYS A 613 -17.78 -10.41 -18.45
N ILE A 614 -18.93 -10.24 -17.80
CA ILE A 614 -20.25 -10.19 -18.46
C ILE A 614 -20.58 -8.71 -18.70
N VAL A 615 -20.86 -8.33 -19.93
CA VAL A 615 -21.27 -6.99 -20.30
C VAL A 615 -22.76 -7.01 -20.62
N LEU A 616 -23.54 -6.29 -19.83
CA LEU A 616 -24.98 -6.09 -20.03
C LEU A 616 -25.19 -4.74 -20.70
N THR A 617 -25.94 -4.71 -21.83
CA THR A 617 -26.31 -3.44 -22.47
C THR A 617 -27.83 -3.32 -22.52
N SER A 618 -28.36 -2.17 -22.10
CA SER A 618 -29.79 -1.88 -22.14
C SER A 618 -30.08 -0.38 -22.18
N SER A 619 -31.11 0.01 -22.95
CA SER A 619 -31.67 1.37 -22.91
C SER A 619 -32.79 1.51 -21.86
N GLU A 620 -33.22 0.43 -21.23
CA GLU A 620 -34.27 0.41 -20.22
C GLU A 620 -33.86 1.20 -18.96
N ASN A 621 -34.84 1.82 -18.29
CA ASN A 621 -34.61 2.59 -17.05
C ASN A 621 -34.33 1.69 -15.84
N LEU A 622 -34.70 0.42 -15.91
CA LEU A 622 -34.51 -0.60 -14.89
C LEU A 622 -33.82 -1.82 -15.51
N ILE A 623 -32.61 -2.12 -15.02
CA ILE A 623 -31.86 -3.31 -15.41
C ILE A 623 -31.80 -4.20 -14.14
N ILE A 624 -32.20 -5.45 -14.28
CA ILE A 624 -32.18 -6.43 -13.19
C ILE A 624 -31.27 -7.59 -13.57
N HIS A 625 -30.45 -8.02 -12.64
CA HIS A 625 -29.76 -9.31 -12.73
C HIS A 625 -29.82 -10.04 -11.40
N LYS A 626 -29.76 -11.37 -11.47
CA LYS A 626 -29.93 -12.25 -10.32
C LYS A 626 -28.83 -13.30 -10.29
N TYR A 627 -28.50 -13.71 -9.08
CA TYR A 627 -27.66 -14.88 -8.80
C TYR A 627 -28.46 -15.89 -8.00
N ARG A 628 -28.43 -17.19 -8.39
CA ARG A 628 -29.17 -18.28 -7.74
C ARG A 628 -28.35 -19.56 -7.67
N ASP A 629 -28.65 -20.41 -6.69
CA ASP A 629 -27.99 -21.72 -6.52
C ASP A 629 -28.50 -22.77 -7.50
N SER A 630 -29.72 -22.60 -8.03
CA SER A 630 -30.36 -23.52 -8.96
C SER A 630 -31.26 -22.80 -9.96
N ILE A 631 -31.48 -23.40 -11.10
CA ILE A 631 -32.51 -22.96 -12.04
C ILE A 631 -33.86 -23.47 -11.49
N GLU A 632 -34.81 -22.56 -11.27
CA GLU A 632 -36.18 -22.97 -10.97
C GLU A 632 -36.73 -23.70 -12.18
N SER A 633 -37.21 -24.95 -11.97
CA SER A 633 -37.88 -25.78 -12.99
C SER A 633 -39.25 -25.23 -13.38
#